data_e868dab938d1ef874e00ba70e03d8e44
#
_entry.id   e868dab938d1ef874e00ba70e03d8e44
#
_cell.length_a   1.000
_cell.length_b   1.000
_cell.length_c   1.000
_cell.angle_alpha   90.00
_cell.angle_beta   90.00
_cell.angle_gamma   90.00
#
_symmetry.space_group_name_H-M   'P 1'
#
loop_
_entity.id
_entity.type
_entity.pdbx_description
1 polymer ?
#
loop_
_entity_poly.entity_id
_entity_poly.type
_entity_poly.pdbx_seq_one_letter_code
_entity_poly.pdbx_strand_id
1 'polypeptide(L)'
;SDLGKSKMKAPQKEERPDEAEFKEAFGSITVIENVFGFKQVLPLQEGDNIIGRRCVGNVIDVPIETSDMSMDRRHCIINVKRNKQGVLIYTLRDAPSLTGTFLNNEILGDKDRIRIEDGAIVTIGATTFILRAAEQESL
;
A
#
# COMPACT_ATOMS: atom_id res chain seq x y z
N SER A 1 -13.57 15.49 27.15
CA SER A 1 -13.71 15.09 26.79
C SER A 1 -13.61 14.80 27.03
N ASP A 2 -13.79 15.30 27.09
CA ASP A 2 -13.97 14.86 26.79
C ASP A 2 -13.88 14.48 27.05
N LEU A 3 -14.01 14.92 27.48
CA LEU A 3 -14.11 14.39 27.22
C LEU A 3 -14.11 14.12 27.00
N GLY A 4 -14.30 14.50 27.44
CA GLY A 4 -14.51 14.13 26.72
C GLY A 4 -14.37 13.87 26.54
N LYS A 5 -14.53 14.03 26.32
CA LYS A 5 -14.64 13.64 25.61
C LYS A 5 -14.38 13.04 25.33
N SER A 6 -14.42 13.32 25.73
CA SER A 6 -14.35 12.66 25.01
C SER A 6 -14.32 11.98 24.83
N LYS A 7 -14.50 11.91 24.84
CA LYS A 7 -14.55 11.32 24.20
C LYS A 7 -14.48 10.56 23.82
N MET A 8 -14.79 10.39 23.92
CA MET A 8 -14.64 9.80 23.22
C MET A 8 -14.76 9.26 22.70
N LYS A 9 -15.02 9.21 22.49
CA LYS A 9 -14.96 8.93 21.53
C LYS A 9 -14.61 8.05 21.25
N ALA A 10 -14.69 8.10 21.27
CA ALA A 10 -14.21 7.65 20.66
C ALA A 10 -14.02 7.06 20.19
N PRO A 11 -14.06 6.74 19.83
CA PRO A 11 -13.72 6.37 19.04
C PRO A 11 -13.93 6.21 18.19
N GLN A 12 -14.41 6.39 17.73
CA GLN A 12 -14.48 6.52 16.73
C GLN A 12 -13.63 6.45 16.14
N LYS A 13 -13.78 5.90 15.92
CA LYS A 13 -12.80 6.44 15.63
C LYS A 13 -12.72 7.40 14.64
N GLU A 14 -12.86 8.24 14.83
CA GLU A 14 -12.61 9.20 13.82
C GLU A 14 -11.15 9.21 13.46
N GLU A 15 -10.85 9.60 12.25
CA GLU A 15 -9.51 9.65 11.76
C GLU A 15 -8.79 10.86 12.31
N ARG A 16 -7.56 10.67 12.76
CA ARG A 16 -6.77 11.76 13.28
C ARG A 16 -6.10 12.51 12.14
N PRO A 17 -6.00 13.83 12.24
CA PRO A 17 -5.39 14.61 11.15
C PRO A 17 -3.95 14.22 10.84
N ASP A 18 -3.13 13.89 11.85
CA ASP A 18 -1.76 13.51 11.61
C ASP A 18 -1.68 12.21 10.82
N GLU A 19 -2.60 11.31 11.07
CA GLU A 19 -2.67 10.06 10.35
C GLU A 19 -3.02 10.28 8.90
N ALA A 20 -4.00 11.14 8.64
CA ALA A 20 -4.40 11.43 7.28
C ALA A 20 -3.27 12.11 6.53
N GLU A 21 -2.60 13.07 7.16
CA GLU A 21 -1.48 13.76 6.53
C GLU A 21 -0.37 12.80 6.17
N PHE A 22 -0.06 11.89 7.09
CA PHE A 22 1.01 10.95 6.86
C PHE A 22 0.72 10.06 5.68
N LYS A 23 -0.51 9.56 5.57
CA LYS A 23 -0.88 8.67 4.48
C LYS A 23 -0.83 9.37 3.15
N GLU A 24 -1.04 10.68 3.13
CA GLU A 24 -1.14 11.40 1.88
C GLU A 24 0.18 11.96 1.39
N ALA A 25 1.24 11.90 2.21
CA ALA A 25 2.51 12.50 1.82
C ALA A 25 3.07 11.83 0.56
N PHE A 26 3.10 10.50 0.52
CA PHE A 26 3.61 9.77 -0.63
C PHE A 26 2.62 8.72 -1.09
N GLY A 27 1.37 8.82 -0.66
CA GLY A 27 0.36 7.86 -1.03
C GLY A 27 0.32 6.67 -0.10
N SER A 28 -0.54 5.73 -0.43
CA SER A 28 -0.76 4.56 0.39
C SER A 28 -1.30 3.43 -0.46
N ILE A 29 -1.38 2.24 0.13
CA ILE A 29 -2.14 1.15 -0.49
C ILE A 29 -3.29 0.80 0.45
N THR A 30 -4.42 0.46 -0.15
CA THR A 30 -5.59 -0.02 0.58
C THR A 30 -5.72 -1.50 0.30
N VAL A 31 -5.53 -2.31 1.33
CA VAL A 31 -5.58 -3.77 1.22
C VAL A 31 -6.96 -4.23 1.64
N ILE A 32 -7.56 -5.08 0.84
CA ILE A 32 -8.88 -5.62 1.14
C ILE A 32 -8.74 -7.09 1.46
N GLU A 33 -9.05 -7.44 2.70
CA GLU A 33 -8.97 -8.81 3.18
C GLU A 33 -10.29 -9.49 2.86
N ASN A 34 -10.23 -10.46 1.94
CA ASN A 34 -11.45 -11.07 1.43
C ASN A 34 -12.14 -11.99 2.42
N VAL A 35 -11.38 -12.62 3.29
CA VAL A 35 -11.95 -13.63 4.19
C VAL A 35 -12.81 -12.99 5.27
N PHE A 36 -12.32 -11.93 5.88
CA PHE A 36 -13.01 -11.27 6.99
C PHE A 36 -13.50 -9.87 6.65
N GLY A 37 -13.23 -9.40 5.44
CA GLY A 37 -13.63 -8.07 5.04
C GLY A 37 -12.84 -6.95 5.68
N PHE A 38 -11.72 -7.26 6.28
CA PHE A 38 -10.87 -6.24 6.89
C PHE A 38 -10.21 -5.39 5.82
N LYS A 39 -9.99 -4.15 6.18
CA LYS A 39 -9.34 -3.19 5.31
C LYS A 39 -8.15 -2.61 6.05
N GLN A 40 -7.01 -2.61 5.40
CA GLN A 40 -5.80 -2.01 5.94
C GLN A 40 -5.37 -0.90 5.00
N VAL A 41 -4.95 0.22 5.58
CA VAL A 41 -4.38 1.31 4.81
C VAL A 41 -2.94 1.45 5.27
N LEU A 42 -2.01 1.24 4.36
CA LEU A 42 -0.59 1.22 4.69
C LEU A 42 0.12 2.31 3.89
N PRO A 43 0.84 3.20 4.54
CA PRO A 43 1.47 4.31 3.86
C PRO A 43 2.68 3.89 3.05
N LEU A 44 2.94 4.63 1.99
CA LEU A 44 4.15 4.49 1.21
C LEU A 44 5.12 5.61 1.58
N GLN A 45 6.38 5.40 1.25
CA GLN A 45 7.40 6.42 1.44
C GLN A 45 8.17 6.59 0.15
N GLU A 46 8.96 7.61 0.08
CA GLU A 46 9.77 7.85 -1.10
C GLU A 46 10.80 6.76 -1.25
N GLY A 47 11.06 6.34 -2.49
CA GLY A 47 11.98 5.26 -2.77
C GLY A 47 11.26 3.94 -2.91
N ASP A 48 11.98 2.86 -2.69
CA ASP A 48 11.43 1.52 -2.81
C ASP A 48 10.62 1.16 -1.58
N ASN A 49 9.45 0.60 -1.82
CA ASN A 49 8.57 0.09 -0.78
C ASN A 49 8.39 -1.41 -1.02
N ILE A 50 8.99 -2.20 -0.17
CA ILE A 50 8.86 -3.66 -0.28
C ILE A 50 7.59 -4.06 0.43
N ILE A 51 6.71 -4.72 -0.31
CA ILE A 51 5.36 -5.09 0.14
C ILE A 51 5.27 -6.59 0.22
N GLY A 52 4.73 -7.10 1.30
CA GLY A 52 4.53 -8.52 1.46
C GLY A 52 3.86 -8.88 2.75
N ARG A 53 3.82 -10.16 3.03
CA ARG A 53 3.15 -10.71 4.20
C ARG A 53 3.98 -10.42 5.44
N ARG A 54 3.33 -9.85 6.44
CA ARG A 54 4.00 -9.56 7.69
C ARG A 54 4.43 -10.84 8.36
N CYS A 55 5.67 -10.87 8.81
CA CYS A 55 6.21 -12.03 9.48
C CYS A 55 7.20 -11.59 10.54
N VAL A 56 7.17 -12.26 11.68
CA VAL A 56 8.09 -11.93 12.76
C VAL A 56 9.52 -12.13 12.28
N GLY A 57 10.36 -11.14 12.53
CA GLY A 57 11.77 -11.20 12.14
C GLY A 57 12.04 -10.79 10.71
N ASN A 58 11.02 -10.46 9.94
CA ASN A 58 11.19 -10.01 8.57
C ASN A 58 10.72 -8.55 8.48
N VAL A 59 11.69 -7.63 8.38
CA VAL A 59 11.38 -6.20 8.36
C VAL A 59 11.28 -5.76 6.92
N ILE A 60 10.10 -5.26 6.53
CA ILE A 60 9.87 -4.71 5.20
C ILE A 60 9.15 -3.38 5.36
N ASP A 61 9.04 -2.65 4.25
CA ASP A 61 8.49 -1.29 4.30
C ASP A 61 6.97 -1.30 4.48
N VAL A 62 6.28 -2.26 3.85
CA VAL A 62 4.82 -2.30 3.86
C VAL A 62 4.37 -3.72 4.22
N PRO A 63 4.33 -4.03 5.50
CA PRO A 63 3.92 -5.38 5.94
C PRO A 63 2.40 -5.48 5.98
N ILE A 64 1.87 -6.44 5.24
CA ILE A 64 0.43 -6.67 5.20
C ILE A 64 0.08 -7.73 6.22
N GLU A 65 -0.85 -7.40 7.10
CA GLU A 65 -1.35 -8.32 8.10
C GLU A 65 -2.34 -9.25 7.42
N THR A 66 -1.97 -10.52 7.27
CA THR A 66 -2.82 -11.46 6.55
C THR A 66 -2.43 -12.89 6.86
N SER A 67 -3.39 -13.80 6.69
CA SER A 67 -3.13 -15.24 6.78
C SER A 67 -2.90 -15.84 5.40
N ASP A 68 -2.78 -15.02 4.37
CA ASP A 68 -2.60 -15.46 2.98
C ASP A 68 -1.19 -15.99 2.79
N MET A 69 -1.03 -17.29 2.86
CA MET A 69 0.29 -17.92 2.74
C MET A 69 0.80 -17.96 1.32
N SER A 70 -0.04 -17.61 0.34
CA SER A 70 0.42 -17.50 -1.05
C SER A 70 1.04 -16.14 -1.33
N MET A 71 0.98 -15.23 -0.37
CA MET A 71 1.70 -13.95 -0.46
C MET A 71 3.07 -14.14 0.17
N ASP A 72 4.12 -13.83 -0.55
CA ASP A 72 5.47 -13.94 -0.03
C ASP A 72 5.76 -12.80 0.95
N ARG A 73 6.75 -13.02 1.79
CA ARG A 73 7.19 -11.99 2.75
C ARG A 73 7.74 -10.77 2.06
N ARG A 74 8.30 -10.95 0.86
CA ARG A 74 8.79 -9.87 0.00
C ARG A 74 8.23 -10.16 -1.37
N HIS A 75 7.06 -9.64 -1.66
CA HIS A 75 6.31 -10.07 -2.83
C HIS A 75 6.44 -9.12 -4.01
N CYS A 76 6.27 -7.84 -3.77
CA CYS A 76 6.37 -6.85 -4.85
C CYS A 76 6.96 -5.57 -4.27
N ILE A 77 7.32 -4.66 -5.17
CA ILE A 77 7.94 -3.41 -4.78
C ILE A 77 7.27 -2.29 -5.54
N ILE A 78 6.88 -1.24 -4.82
CA ILE A 78 6.42 -0.01 -5.43
C ILE A 78 7.47 1.05 -5.16
N ASN A 79 8.03 1.60 -6.24
CA ASN A 79 8.96 2.71 -6.13
C ASN A 79 8.19 4.01 -6.29
N VAL A 80 8.45 4.94 -5.39
CA VAL A 80 7.81 6.26 -5.40
C VAL A 80 8.92 7.29 -5.60
N LYS A 81 8.79 8.07 -6.65
CA LYS A 81 9.85 9.00 -7.03
C LYS A 81 9.26 10.26 -7.62
N ARG A 82 9.84 11.41 -7.27
CA ARG A 82 9.42 12.68 -7.88
C ARG A 82 10.12 12.86 -9.21
N ASN A 83 9.36 13.28 -10.21
CA ASN A 83 9.98 13.62 -11.49
C ASN A 83 10.47 15.08 -11.43
N LYS A 84 10.95 15.58 -12.56
CA LYS A 84 11.52 16.93 -12.62
C LYS A 84 10.50 18.01 -12.33
N GLN A 85 9.23 17.74 -12.57
CA GLN A 85 8.14 18.66 -12.29
C GLN A 85 7.63 18.56 -10.87
N GLY A 86 8.23 17.67 -10.05
CA GLY A 86 7.79 17.48 -8.68
C GLY A 86 6.61 16.55 -8.52
N VAL A 87 6.21 15.87 -9.59
CA VAL A 87 5.07 14.96 -9.56
C VAL A 87 5.54 13.58 -9.13
N LEU A 88 4.77 12.94 -8.26
CA LEU A 88 5.09 11.60 -7.78
C LEU A 88 4.75 10.56 -8.83
N ILE A 89 5.71 9.70 -9.11
CA ILE A 89 5.58 8.62 -10.07
C ILE A 89 5.69 7.31 -9.31
N TYR A 90 4.74 6.41 -9.54
CA TYR A 90 4.67 5.11 -8.87
C TYR A 90 4.98 4.02 -9.88
N THR A 91 5.90 3.14 -9.55
CA THR A 91 6.33 2.06 -10.44
C THR A 91 6.29 0.74 -9.69
N LEU A 92 5.64 -0.25 -10.29
CA LEU A 92 5.43 -1.56 -9.68
C LEU A 92 6.31 -2.61 -10.34
N ARG A 93 6.89 -3.48 -9.53
CA ARG A 93 7.61 -4.65 -10.03
C ARG A 93 7.47 -5.81 -9.07
N ASP A 94 7.65 -7.01 -9.61
CA ASP A 94 7.68 -8.23 -8.80
C ASP A 94 9.02 -8.31 -8.06
N ALA A 95 9.08 -8.98 -6.92
CA ALA A 95 10.22 -8.82 -6.01
C ALA A 95 11.42 -9.73 -6.16
N PRO A 96 11.51 -10.92 -6.73
CA PRO A 96 10.59 -11.87 -7.35
C PRO A 96 9.80 -12.68 -6.33
N SER A 97 8.60 -13.05 -6.73
CA SER A 97 7.71 -13.83 -5.88
C SER A 97 7.46 -15.20 -6.48
N LEU A 98 6.88 -16.08 -5.68
CA LEU A 98 6.56 -17.43 -6.16
C LEU A 98 5.36 -17.44 -7.08
N THR A 99 4.31 -16.68 -6.72
CA THR A 99 3.07 -16.75 -7.50
C THR A 99 2.90 -15.61 -8.47
N GLY A 100 3.78 -14.61 -8.42
CA GLY A 100 3.73 -13.48 -9.34
C GLY A 100 2.95 -12.31 -8.79
N THR A 101 3.12 -11.18 -9.44
CA THR A 101 2.41 -9.95 -9.12
C THR A 101 1.53 -9.62 -10.30
N PHE A 102 0.25 -9.35 -10.05
CA PHE A 102 -0.72 -9.11 -11.10
C PHE A 102 -1.19 -7.66 -11.01
N LEU A 103 -1.18 -6.98 -12.15
CA LEU A 103 -1.70 -5.63 -12.27
C LEU A 103 -2.94 -5.69 -13.12
N ASN A 104 -4.09 -5.33 -12.54
CA ASN A 104 -5.38 -5.39 -13.23
C ASN A 104 -5.58 -6.76 -13.88
N ASN A 105 -5.23 -7.81 -13.14
CA ASN A 105 -5.39 -9.22 -13.53
C ASN A 105 -4.42 -9.71 -14.57
N GLU A 106 -3.37 -8.93 -14.88
CA GLU A 106 -2.34 -9.39 -15.81
C GLU A 106 -1.03 -9.53 -15.08
N ILE A 107 -0.38 -10.69 -15.25
CA ILE A 107 0.86 -10.98 -14.54
C ILE A 107 1.99 -10.14 -15.13
N LEU A 108 2.83 -9.62 -14.24
CA LEU A 108 4.03 -8.91 -14.65
C LEU A 108 5.12 -9.91 -15.03
N GLY A 109 5.94 -9.55 -16.02
CA GLY A 109 7.12 -10.31 -16.34
C GLY A 109 8.21 -10.07 -15.31
N ASP A 110 9.22 -10.92 -15.34
CA ASP A 110 10.28 -10.94 -14.34
C ASP A 110 11.01 -9.61 -14.22
N LYS A 111 11.12 -8.89 -15.32
CA LYS A 111 11.88 -7.64 -15.34
C LYS A 111 11.01 -6.43 -15.63
N ASP A 112 9.71 -6.62 -15.60
CA ASP A 112 8.79 -5.52 -15.89
C ASP A 112 8.78 -4.52 -14.75
N ARG A 113 8.84 -3.24 -15.13
CA ARG A 113 8.67 -2.13 -14.21
C ARG A 113 7.59 -1.27 -14.82
N ILE A 114 6.40 -1.33 -14.23
CA ILE A 114 5.22 -0.75 -14.85
C ILE A 114 4.78 0.46 -14.04
N ARG A 115 4.65 1.59 -14.70
CA ARG A 115 4.09 2.77 -14.05
C ARG A 115 2.62 2.52 -13.73
N ILE A 116 2.24 2.81 -12.50
CA ILE A 116 0.86 2.65 -12.07
C ILE A 116 0.34 3.99 -11.57
N GLU A 117 -0.97 4.13 -11.56
CA GLU A 117 -1.61 5.39 -11.19
C GLU A 117 -2.66 5.13 -10.14
N ASP A 118 -3.22 6.23 -9.61
CA ASP A 118 -4.24 6.13 -8.60
C ASP A 118 -5.34 5.17 -9.04
N GLY A 119 -5.71 4.27 -8.13
CA GLY A 119 -6.74 3.29 -8.42
C GLY A 119 -6.25 1.99 -9.02
N ALA A 120 -4.95 1.86 -9.29
CA ALA A 120 -4.41 0.62 -9.84
C ALA A 120 -4.70 -0.53 -8.88
N ILE A 121 -5.10 -1.66 -9.43
CA ILE A 121 -5.48 -2.85 -8.65
C ILE A 121 -4.38 -3.88 -8.79
N VAL A 122 -3.79 -4.26 -7.67
CA VAL A 122 -2.65 -5.18 -7.65
C VAL A 122 -3.02 -6.40 -6.83
N THR A 123 -2.72 -7.58 -7.38
CA THR A 123 -2.97 -8.84 -6.69
C THR A 123 -1.65 -9.55 -6.43
N ILE A 124 -1.43 -9.91 -5.17
CA ILE A 124 -0.27 -10.66 -4.72
C ILE A 124 -0.76 -11.82 -3.88
N GLY A 125 -0.48 -13.04 -4.36
CA GLY A 125 -1.11 -14.23 -3.78
C GLY A 125 -2.60 -14.18 -4.01
N ALA A 126 -3.37 -14.32 -2.96
CA ALA A 126 -4.83 -14.26 -3.02
C ALA A 126 -5.35 -12.90 -2.52
N THR A 127 -4.47 -11.93 -2.36
CA THR A 127 -4.80 -10.65 -1.72
C THR A 127 -4.71 -9.54 -2.75
N THR A 128 -5.65 -8.61 -2.68
CA THR A 128 -5.70 -7.48 -3.61
C THR A 128 -5.53 -6.17 -2.83
N PHE A 129 -4.74 -5.27 -3.40
CA PHE A 129 -4.67 -3.92 -2.84
C PHE A 129 -4.83 -2.90 -3.96
N ILE A 130 -5.19 -1.70 -3.57
CA ILE A 130 -5.43 -0.60 -4.50
C ILE A 130 -4.47 0.52 -4.17
N LEU A 131 -3.81 1.05 -5.19
CA LEU A 131 -2.93 2.19 -5.00
C LEU A 131 -3.76 3.45 -4.80
N ARG A 132 -3.43 4.18 -3.75
CA ARG A 132 -3.98 5.51 -3.48
C ARG A 132 -2.85 6.50 -3.61
N ALA A 133 -2.75 7.12 -4.77
CA ALA A 133 -1.69 8.09 -5.01
C ALA A 133 -1.92 9.31 -4.14
N ALA A 134 -0.83 9.96 -3.74
CA ALA A 134 -0.92 11.18 -2.97
C ALA A 134 -1.56 12.27 -3.81
N GLU A 135 -2.37 13.09 -3.17
CA GLU A 135 -2.92 14.26 -3.84
C GLU A 135 -1.79 15.22 -4.16
N GLN A 136 -1.84 15.76 -5.34
CA GLN A 136 -0.81 16.70 -5.78
C GLN A 136 -1.49 17.96 -6.25
N GLU A 137 -0.91 19.07 -5.86
CA GLU A 137 -1.50 20.35 -6.22
C GLU A 137 -1.35 20.60 -7.69
N SER A 138 -2.41 21.11 -8.25
CA SER A 138 -2.45 21.53 -9.64
C SER A 138 -1.99 22.97 -9.71
N LEU A 139 -1.06 23.24 -10.55
CA LEU A 139 -0.54 24.62 -10.68
C LEU A 139 -1.12 25.32 -11.89
#